data_ff4fed9f6b88b0ecfc4c09bd2e44d010
#
_entry.id   ff4fed9f6b88b0ecfc4c09bd2e44d010
#
_cell.length_a   1.000
_cell.length_b   1.000
_cell.length_c   1.000
_cell.angle_alpha   90.00
_cell.angle_beta   90.00
_cell.angle_gamma   90.00
#
_symmetry.space_group_name_H-M   'P 1'
#
loop_
_entity.id
_entity.type
_entity.pdbx_description
1 polymer ?
#
loop_
_entity_poly.entity_id
_entity_poly.type
_entity_poly.pdbx_seq_one_letter_code
_entity_poly.pdbx_strand_id
1 'polypeptide(L)'
;MVFFILSGIVLSLVPFKRMGSGGYDWLGYYPRRVVRLCVSLFAAIALALPAGYVAWRLGSASRSALAVTYDAGLPTAVHDILMQFDVLFNASDDGSNLFGAPLVRVDSPVWSMSWELWFSLTLPLAIWCISRIRRTGLAVVATFIAVLVSHWTGYFPLRLCLMFWLGVMVARRFDKIKAVKLSMLAELALLVASVGVIELSLVWHPGGVLEAIKSTAMNAACLVVVVVAIADGFTRRALSTVPMVFLGKVSYSLYLTHAMVIGALVALLPRLGIVDPLAIAAVSLPASMLVSVAFWRIIEVPSMNLSRSLASSGPGGAVR
;
A
#
# COMPACT_ATOMS: atom_id res chain seq x y z
N MET A 1 4.59 -2.35 -6.04
CA MET A 1 5.90 -1.68 -5.76
C MET A 1 5.75 -0.17 -5.60
N VAL A 2 5.02 0.54 -6.47
CA VAL A 2 4.75 2.00 -6.32
C VAL A 2 4.25 2.37 -4.91
N PHE A 3 3.33 1.59 -4.35
CA PHE A 3 2.80 1.80 -3.00
C PHE A 3 3.89 1.91 -1.93
N PHE A 4 4.88 1.01 -1.93
CA PHE A 4 5.95 1.03 -0.92
C PHE A 4 6.90 2.22 -1.10
N ILE A 5 7.18 2.64 -2.35
CA ILE A 5 7.94 3.86 -2.62
C ILE A 5 7.18 5.08 -2.08
N LEU A 6 5.86 5.18 -2.37
CA LEU A 6 5.02 6.27 -1.88
C LEU A 6 4.94 6.29 -0.35
N SER A 7 4.81 5.12 0.30
CA SER A 7 4.84 5.01 1.77
C SER A 7 6.15 5.55 2.33
N GLY A 8 7.30 5.18 1.75
CA GLY A 8 8.61 5.71 2.13
C GLY A 8 8.68 7.22 2.01
N ILE A 9 8.15 7.80 0.93
CA ILE A 9 8.12 9.25 0.71
C ILE A 9 7.24 9.93 1.76
N VAL A 10 5.98 9.53 1.84
CA VAL A 10 4.97 10.21 2.67
C VAL A 10 5.34 10.18 4.15
N LEU A 11 5.85 9.04 4.63
CA LEU A 11 6.25 8.89 6.03
C LEU A 11 7.49 9.71 6.38
N SER A 12 8.40 9.93 5.42
CA SER A 12 9.68 10.56 5.67
C SER A 12 9.70 12.08 5.46
N LEU A 13 8.74 12.65 4.69
CA LEU A 13 8.73 14.07 4.33
C LEU A 13 8.68 14.98 5.56
N VAL A 14 7.78 14.71 6.52
CA VAL A 14 7.64 15.55 7.72
C VAL A 14 8.85 15.40 8.65
N PRO A 15 9.33 14.18 8.97
CA PRO A 15 10.56 14.01 9.72
C PRO A 15 11.75 14.74 9.11
N PHE A 16 12.03 14.61 7.81
CA PHE A 16 13.16 15.32 7.19
C PHE A 16 13.05 16.85 7.30
N LYS A 17 11.84 17.40 7.13
CA LYS A 17 11.63 18.85 7.29
C LYS A 17 11.87 19.32 8.73
N ARG A 18 11.44 18.52 9.72
CA ARG A 18 11.55 18.88 11.14
C ARG A 18 12.94 18.61 11.74
N MET A 19 13.72 17.70 11.19
CA MET A 19 15.10 17.47 11.65
C MET A 19 15.98 18.71 11.50
N GLY A 20 15.67 19.62 10.57
CA GLY A 20 16.34 20.91 10.41
C GLY A 20 15.90 21.99 11.42
N SER A 21 14.81 21.78 12.17
CA SER A 21 14.17 22.80 13.01
C SER A 21 13.98 22.40 14.49
N GLY A 22 14.80 21.48 15.03
CA GLY A 22 14.76 21.15 16.45
C GLY A 22 14.37 19.72 16.80
N GLY A 23 14.22 18.86 15.82
CA GLY A 23 13.96 17.43 16.03
C GLY A 23 12.51 17.01 15.73
N TYR A 24 12.29 15.70 15.68
CA TYR A 24 10.99 15.10 15.41
C TYR A 24 10.53 14.26 16.62
N ASP A 25 9.29 14.46 17.05
CA ASP A 25 8.67 13.71 18.15
C ASP A 25 8.37 12.26 17.71
N TRP A 26 9.36 11.38 17.91
CA TRP A 26 9.23 9.96 17.61
C TRP A 26 8.31 9.22 18.59
N LEU A 27 8.31 9.61 19.87
CA LEU A 27 7.46 8.99 20.88
C LEU A 27 5.98 9.22 20.57
N GLY A 28 5.61 10.44 20.20
CA GLY A 28 4.26 10.75 19.76
C GLY A 28 3.93 10.22 18.35
N TYR A 29 4.93 9.91 17.52
CA TYR A 29 4.70 9.36 16.19
C TYR A 29 4.10 7.94 16.23
N TYR A 30 4.65 7.04 17.06
CA TYR A 30 4.24 5.65 17.09
C TYR A 30 2.75 5.43 17.44
N PRO A 31 2.21 5.93 18.56
CA PRO A 31 0.81 5.73 18.90
C PRO A 31 -0.13 6.33 17.84
N ARG A 32 0.21 7.50 17.29
CA ARG A 32 -0.56 8.11 16.20
C ARG A 32 -0.62 7.20 14.97
N ARG A 33 0.50 6.57 14.64
CA ARG A 33 0.58 5.70 13.46
C ARG A 33 -0.18 4.39 13.67
N VAL A 34 0.02 3.76 14.84
CA VAL A 34 -0.67 2.52 15.21
C VAL A 34 -2.18 2.71 15.21
N VAL A 35 -2.69 3.74 15.88
CA VAL A 35 -4.14 4.03 15.92
C VAL A 35 -4.68 4.24 14.51
N ARG A 36 -4.01 5.05 13.69
CA ARG A 36 -4.45 5.31 12.32
C ARG A 36 -4.51 4.04 11.45
N LEU A 37 -3.51 3.16 11.56
CA LEU A 37 -3.46 1.93 10.78
C LEU A 37 -4.45 0.90 11.31
N CYS A 38 -4.40 0.61 12.62
CA CYS A 38 -5.18 -0.47 13.23
C CYS A 38 -6.68 -0.22 13.18
N VAL A 39 -7.14 0.99 13.50
CA VAL A 39 -8.59 1.30 13.50
C VAL A 39 -9.19 1.12 12.11
N SER A 40 -8.55 1.67 11.08
CA SER A 40 -9.05 1.54 9.71
C SER A 40 -8.96 0.10 9.21
N LEU A 41 -7.86 -0.61 9.49
CA LEU A 41 -7.66 -1.99 9.08
C LEU A 41 -8.68 -2.93 9.72
N PHE A 42 -8.85 -2.84 11.04
CA PHE A 42 -9.77 -3.71 11.76
C PHE A 42 -11.23 -3.45 11.37
N ALA A 43 -11.59 -2.18 11.12
CA ALA A 43 -12.89 -1.85 10.57
C ALA A 43 -13.11 -2.44 9.17
N ALA A 44 -12.09 -2.43 8.31
CA ALA A 44 -12.17 -3.04 6.98
C ALA A 44 -12.34 -4.56 7.07
N ILE A 45 -11.58 -5.24 7.93
CA ILE A 45 -11.75 -6.68 8.19
C ILE A 45 -13.16 -6.99 8.71
N ALA A 46 -13.64 -6.21 9.69
CA ALA A 46 -14.98 -6.39 10.24
C ALA A 46 -16.08 -6.23 9.17
N LEU A 47 -15.90 -5.33 8.20
CA LEU A 47 -16.82 -5.18 7.06
C LEU A 47 -16.63 -6.28 6.00
N ALA A 48 -15.43 -6.79 5.82
CA ALA A 48 -15.14 -7.84 4.85
C ALA A 48 -15.75 -9.19 5.27
N LEU A 49 -15.86 -9.47 6.57
CA LEU A 49 -16.44 -10.71 7.08
C LEU A 49 -17.89 -10.95 6.59
N PRO A 50 -18.87 -10.03 6.79
CA PRO A 50 -20.23 -10.23 6.29
C PRO A 50 -20.29 -10.23 4.76
N ALA A 51 -19.48 -9.43 4.06
CA ALA A 51 -19.40 -9.44 2.60
C ALA A 51 -18.90 -10.79 2.09
N GLY A 52 -17.89 -11.35 2.74
CA GLY A 52 -17.36 -12.67 2.46
C GLY A 52 -18.38 -13.78 2.73
N TYR A 53 -19.14 -13.70 3.84
CA TYR A 53 -20.20 -14.66 4.13
C TYR A 53 -21.29 -14.64 3.06
N VAL A 54 -21.71 -13.46 2.61
CA VAL A 54 -22.68 -13.33 1.50
C VAL A 54 -22.11 -13.94 0.23
N ALA A 55 -20.87 -13.65 -0.15
CA ALA A 55 -20.21 -14.21 -1.32
C ALA A 55 -20.13 -15.75 -1.26
N TRP A 56 -19.81 -16.30 -0.08
CA TRP A 56 -19.78 -17.75 0.15
C TRP A 56 -21.17 -18.37 0.00
N ARG A 57 -22.22 -17.81 0.61
CA ARG A 57 -23.60 -18.26 0.47
C ARG A 57 -24.09 -18.24 -0.97
N LEU A 58 -23.62 -17.29 -1.75
CA LEU A 58 -23.90 -17.16 -3.17
C LEU A 58 -23.04 -18.09 -4.06
N GLY A 59 -22.19 -18.96 -3.52
CA GLY A 59 -21.44 -19.95 -4.29
C GLY A 59 -20.38 -19.39 -5.22
N SER A 60 -19.75 -18.25 -4.85
CA SER A 60 -18.64 -17.65 -5.59
C SER A 60 -17.44 -18.60 -5.71
N ALA A 61 -16.61 -18.42 -6.75
CA ALA A 61 -15.35 -19.15 -6.92
C ALA A 61 -14.33 -18.89 -5.77
N SER A 62 -14.48 -17.79 -5.04
CA SER A 62 -13.78 -17.53 -3.76
C SER A 62 -14.24 -18.47 -2.63
N ARG A 63 -15.11 -19.39 -2.94
CA ARG A 63 -15.72 -20.36 -2.04
C ARG A 63 -14.71 -21.18 -1.25
N SER A 64 -13.56 -21.53 -1.82
CA SER A 64 -12.56 -22.34 -1.13
C SER A 64 -11.92 -21.63 0.07
N ALA A 65 -11.72 -20.32 -0.02
CA ALA A 65 -11.10 -19.55 1.03
C ALA A 65 -12.05 -19.28 2.20
N LEU A 66 -13.32 -18.96 1.90
CA LEU A 66 -14.34 -18.65 2.91
C LEU A 66 -15.08 -19.91 3.41
N ALA A 67 -15.12 -20.98 2.61
CA ALA A 67 -15.74 -22.25 2.98
C ALA A 67 -15.07 -22.89 4.19
N VAL A 68 -13.74 -22.77 4.32
CA VAL A 68 -13.00 -23.26 5.48
C VAL A 68 -13.43 -22.55 6.77
N THR A 69 -13.71 -21.26 6.71
CA THR A 69 -14.12 -20.45 7.87
C THR A 69 -15.56 -20.72 8.30
N TYR A 70 -16.49 -20.91 7.36
CA TYR A 70 -17.94 -20.98 7.66
C TYR A 70 -18.50 -22.42 7.65
N ASP A 71 -17.85 -23.37 6.98
CA ASP A 71 -18.29 -24.78 6.96
C ASP A 71 -17.80 -25.59 8.17
N ALA A 72 -16.75 -25.17 8.85
CA ALA A 72 -16.09 -25.95 9.89
C ALA A 72 -16.78 -25.91 11.29
N GLY A 73 -17.89 -25.19 11.42
CA GLY A 73 -18.63 -25.04 12.68
C GLY A 73 -18.20 -23.82 13.50
N LEU A 74 -19.04 -23.44 14.48
CA LEU A 74 -18.91 -22.17 15.21
C LEU A 74 -17.56 -21.96 15.93
N PRO A 75 -16.98 -22.93 16.65
CA PRO A 75 -15.70 -22.71 17.34
C PRO A 75 -14.56 -22.43 16.38
N THR A 76 -14.48 -23.15 15.26
CA THR A 76 -13.45 -22.99 14.25
C THR A 76 -13.65 -21.66 13.49
N ALA A 77 -14.90 -21.31 13.19
CA ALA A 77 -15.22 -20.03 12.57
C ALA A 77 -14.82 -18.84 13.45
N VAL A 78 -15.03 -18.91 14.75
CA VAL A 78 -14.60 -17.86 15.69
C VAL A 78 -13.08 -17.74 15.73
N HIS A 79 -12.37 -18.86 15.80
CA HIS A 79 -10.90 -18.88 15.75
C HIS A 79 -10.40 -18.25 14.44
N ASP A 80 -10.93 -18.68 13.29
CA ASP A 80 -10.52 -18.19 11.98
C ASP A 80 -10.83 -16.70 11.79
N ILE A 81 -11.95 -16.22 12.34
CA ILE A 81 -12.30 -14.80 12.38
C ILE A 81 -11.28 -14.01 13.20
N LEU A 82 -10.92 -14.48 14.39
CA LEU A 82 -9.94 -13.83 15.23
C LEU A 82 -8.56 -13.80 14.56
N MET A 83 -8.20 -14.85 13.83
CA MET A 83 -6.94 -14.92 13.07
C MET A 83 -6.88 -13.94 11.90
N GLN A 84 -8.01 -13.43 11.39
CA GLN A 84 -7.99 -12.33 10.40
C GLN A 84 -7.34 -11.06 10.98
N PHE A 85 -7.43 -10.83 12.28
CA PHE A 85 -6.82 -9.67 12.94
C PHE A 85 -5.31 -9.83 13.20
N ASP A 86 -4.75 -11.03 13.02
CA ASP A 86 -3.29 -11.28 13.09
C ASP A 86 -2.52 -10.72 11.88
N VAL A 87 -3.22 -10.15 10.91
CA VAL A 87 -2.63 -9.60 9.68
C VAL A 87 -1.50 -8.60 9.91
N LEU A 88 -1.48 -7.89 11.04
CA LEU A 88 -0.42 -6.93 11.37
C LEU A 88 0.91 -7.60 11.74
N PHE A 89 0.87 -8.81 12.24
CA PHE A 89 2.05 -9.56 12.69
C PHE A 89 2.49 -10.60 11.66
N ASN A 90 1.60 -10.93 10.73
CA ASN A 90 1.84 -11.95 9.72
C ASN A 90 2.10 -11.33 8.35
N ALA A 91 3.37 -11.18 8.04
CA ALA A 91 3.84 -10.66 6.76
C ALA A 91 4.14 -11.77 5.73
N SER A 92 3.72 -13.02 5.97
CA SER A 92 3.98 -14.12 5.05
C SER A 92 3.12 -14.03 3.80
N ASP A 93 3.76 -14.27 2.66
CA ASP A 93 3.16 -14.22 1.32
C ASP A 93 2.52 -15.58 0.96
N ASP A 94 2.81 -16.62 1.73
CA ASP A 94 2.40 -18.01 1.51
C ASP A 94 1.04 -18.38 2.12
N GLY A 95 0.36 -17.40 2.75
CA GLY A 95 -0.94 -17.63 3.39
C GLY A 95 -0.85 -18.37 4.73
N SER A 96 0.34 -18.52 5.32
CA SER A 96 0.52 -19.04 6.67
C SER A 96 0.65 -17.92 7.70
N ASN A 97 0.22 -18.15 8.93
CA ASN A 97 0.49 -17.23 10.04
C ASN A 97 1.84 -17.54 10.70
N LEU A 98 2.27 -16.69 11.65
CA LEU A 98 3.48 -16.89 12.46
C LEU A 98 3.54 -18.27 13.14
N PHE A 99 2.42 -18.97 13.27
CA PHE A 99 2.28 -20.29 13.88
C PHE A 99 2.15 -21.42 12.85
N GLY A 100 2.34 -21.13 11.54
CA GLY A 100 2.32 -22.12 10.47
C GLY A 100 0.93 -22.63 10.06
N ALA A 101 -0.15 -22.03 10.59
CA ALA A 101 -1.51 -22.39 10.20
C ALA A 101 -1.88 -21.68 8.87
N PRO A 102 -2.57 -22.36 7.94
CA PRO A 102 -3.03 -21.72 6.71
C PRO A 102 -4.01 -20.61 7.03
N LEU A 103 -3.69 -19.37 6.61
CA LEU A 103 -4.53 -18.20 6.75
C LEU A 103 -5.27 -17.93 5.46
N VAL A 104 -6.56 -18.13 5.51
CA VAL A 104 -7.46 -17.66 4.47
C VAL A 104 -7.85 -16.23 4.79
N ARG A 105 -7.32 -15.26 4.05
CA ARG A 105 -7.62 -13.85 4.26
C ARG A 105 -8.92 -13.48 3.55
N VAL A 106 -9.85 -12.93 4.33
CA VAL A 106 -11.13 -12.44 3.83
C VAL A 106 -10.96 -11.20 2.94
N ASP A 107 -9.88 -10.45 3.16
CA ASP A 107 -9.53 -9.29 2.35
C ASP A 107 -8.08 -9.42 1.83
N SER A 108 -7.96 -9.78 0.56
CA SER A 108 -6.67 -10.08 -0.08
C SER A 108 -5.65 -8.92 -0.02
N PRO A 109 -5.99 -7.63 -0.18
CA PRO A 109 -4.99 -6.55 -0.20
C PRO A 109 -4.31 -6.27 1.15
N VAL A 110 -4.89 -6.70 2.27
CA VAL A 110 -4.43 -6.28 3.61
C VAL A 110 -3.06 -6.84 4.02
N TRP A 111 -2.52 -7.83 3.32
CA TRP A 111 -1.18 -8.39 3.59
C TRP A 111 -0.08 -7.31 3.59
N SER A 112 -0.22 -6.27 2.78
CA SER A 112 0.77 -5.20 2.71
C SER A 112 0.75 -4.27 3.92
N MET A 113 -0.33 -4.29 4.72
CA MET A 113 -0.47 -3.46 5.92
C MET A 113 0.50 -3.88 7.03
N SER A 114 0.85 -5.17 7.11
CA SER A 114 1.93 -5.66 7.98
C SER A 114 3.24 -4.94 7.66
N TRP A 115 3.60 -4.89 6.38
CA TRP A 115 4.81 -4.22 5.91
C TRP A 115 4.78 -2.73 6.19
N GLU A 116 3.63 -2.07 6.01
CA GLU A 116 3.48 -0.65 6.33
C GLU A 116 3.68 -0.38 7.82
N LEU A 117 3.19 -1.26 8.70
CA LEU A 117 3.45 -1.18 10.14
C LEU A 117 4.95 -1.33 10.43
N TRP A 118 5.60 -2.38 9.91
CA TRP A 118 7.03 -2.61 10.10
C TRP A 118 7.89 -1.46 9.57
N PHE A 119 7.55 -0.90 8.39
CA PHE A 119 8.21 0.29 7.86
C PHE A 119 8.02 1.51 8.76
N SER A 120 6.82 1.66 9.33
CA SER A 120 6.56 2.75 10.27
C SER A 120 7.40 2.61 11.55
N LEU A 121 7.55 1.40 12.07
CA LEU A 121 8.38 1.14 13.26
C LEU A 121 9.87 1.35 13.00
N THR A 122 10.36 0.97 11.83
CA THR A 122 11.78 1.09 11.45
C THR A 122 12.14 2.43 10.82
N LEU A 123 11.17 3.31 10.59
CA LEU A 123 11.38 4.60 9.93
C LEU A 123 12.46 5.48 10.56
N PRO A 124 12.57 5.62 11.90
CA PRO A 124 13.65 6.43 12.49
C PRO A 124 15.03 5.93 12.11
N LEU A 125 15.22 4.61 12.09
CA LEU A 125 16.48 3.98 11.67
C LEU A 125 16.75 4.23 10.18
N ALA A 126 15.74 4.09 9.32
CA ALA A 126 15.86 4.35 7.89
C ALA A 126 16.28 5.82 7.64
N ILE A 127 15.64 6.78 8.30
CA ILE A 127 15.97 8.20 8.17
C ILE A 127 17.39 8.48 8.69
N TRP A 128 17.75 7.90 9.83
CA TRP A 128 19.09 8.04 10.40
C TRP A 128 20.18 7.51 9.45
N CYS A 129 20.01 6.32 8.91
CA CYS A 129 20.93 5.75 7.93
C CYS A 129 21.03 6.62 6.66
N ILE A 130 19.88 6.99 6.08
CA ILE A 130 19.85 7.77 4.83
C ILE A 130 20.41 9.17 5.05
N SER A 131 20.23 9.80 6.21
CA SER A 131 20.79 11.12 6.50
C SER A 131 22.33 11.13 6.44
N ARG A 132 22.99 10.00 6.70
CA ARG A 132 24.46 9.84 6.63
C ARG A 132 25.02 9.56 5.23
N ILE A 133 24.17 9.19 4.29
CA ILE A 133 24.60 8.89 2.91
C ILE A 133 24.99 10.20 2.22
N ARG A 134 26.25 10.35 1.89
CA ARG A 134 26.77 11.53 1.16
C ARG A 134 26.41 11.49 -0.33
N ARG A 135 26.57 10.33 -0.98
CA ARG A 135 26.38 10.13 -2.42
C ARG A 135 25.06 9.38 -2.69
N THR A 136 23.93 10.09 -2.72
CA THR A 136 22.60 9.51 -2.92
C THR A 136 22.49 8.69 -4.22
N GLY A 137 23.15 9.14 -5.32
CA GLY A 137 23.13 8.40 -6.59
C GLY A 137 23.75 7.00 -6.47
N LEU A 138 24.91 6.88 -5.80
CA LEU A 138 25.52 5.56 -5.55
C LEU A 138 24.65 4.68 -4.66
N ALA A 139 23.97 5.27 -3.67
CA ALA A 139 23.06 4.53 -2.81
C ALA A 139 21.84 4.00 -3.60
N VAL A 140 21.31 4.77 -4.54
CA VAL A 140 20.24 4.31 -5.44
C VAL A 140 20.72 3.14 -6.29
N VAL A 141 21.91 3.25 -6.92
CA VAL A 141 22.49 2.16 -7.71
C VAL A 141 22.71 0.91 -6.86
N ALA A 142 23.31 1.05 -5.67
CA ALA A 142 23.51 -0.07 -4.74
C ALA A 142 22.18 -0.72 -4.33
N THR A 143 21.13 0.09 -4.15
CA THR A 143 19.78 -0.43 -3.84
C THR A 143 19.23 -1.25 -5.00
N PHE A 144 19.41 -0.83 -6.26
CA PHE A 144 18.97 -1.62 -7.42
C PHE A 144 19.80 -2.89 -7.60
N ILE A 145 21.08 -2.88 -7.27
CA ILE A 145 21.89 -4.12 -7.22
C ILE A 145 21.34 -5.07 -6.15
N ALA A 146 20.99 -4.56 -4.97
CA ALA A 146 20.38 -5.36 -3.92
C ALA A 146 18.98 -5.89 -4.33
N VAL A 147 18.19 -5.11 -5.08
CA VAL A 147 16.91 -5.56 -5.67
C VAL A 147 17.15 -6.69 -6.66
N LEU A 148 18.13 -6.58 -7.53
CA LEU A 148 18.51 -7.64 -8.48
C LEU A 148 18.89 -8.93 -7.73
N VAL A 149 19.73 -8.84 -6.71
CA VAL A 149 20.13 -9.98 -5.87
C VAL A 149 18.90 -10.58 -5.16
N SER A 150 17.99 -9.75 -4.65
CA SER A 150 16.77 -10.25 -3.98
C SER A 150 15.82 -10.97 -4.94
N HIS A 151 15.78 -10.58 -6.20
CA HIS A 151 15.04 -11.31 -7.23
C HIS A 151 15.72 -12.64 -7.57
N TRP A 152 17.05 -12.62 -7.67
CA TRP A 152 17.83 -13.82 -7.92
C TRP A 152 17.69 -14.88 -6.81
N THR A 153 17.72 -14.43 -5.54
CA THR A 153 17.60 -15.32 -4.37
C THR A 153 16.15 -15.66 -4.01
N GLY A 154 15.15 -15.03 -4.66
CA GLY A 154 13.74 -15.22 -4.34
C GLY A 154 13.29 -14.57 -3.03
N TYR A 155 14.14 -13.80 -2.33
CA TYR A 155 13.82 -13.25 -1.02
C TYR A 155 12.93 -12.00 -1.13
N PHE A 156 11.62 -12.22 -1.20
CA PHE A 156 10.58 -11.21 -1.40
C PHE A 156 10.57 -10.08 -0.34
N PRO A 157 10.71 -10.34 0.98
CA PRO A 157 10.69 -9.29 1.99
C PRO A 157 11.72 -8.19 1.77
N LEU A 158 12.93 -8.56 1.34
CA LEU A 158 13.99 -7.58 1.07
C LEU A 158 13.60 -6.59 -0.04
N ARG A 159 12.90 -7.07 -1.08
CA ARG A 159 12.42 -6.19 -2.18
C ARG A 159 11.51 -5.09 -1.67
N LEU A 160 10.58 -5.42 -0.77
CA LEU A 160 9.64 -4.46 -0.21
C LEU A 160 10.36 -3.41 0.63
N CYS A 161 11.30 -3.86 1.48
CA CYS A 161 12.16 -2.97 2.27
C CYS A 161 12.98 -2.03 1.39
N LEU A 162 13.56 -2.54 0.28
CA LEU A 162 14.36 -1.75 -0.65
C LEU A 162 13.51 -0.72 -1.41
N MET A 163 12.27 -1.06 -1.79
CA MET A 163 11.35 -0.09 -2.41
C MET A 163 10.95 1.02 -1.43
N PHE A 164 10.66 0.69 -0.18
CA PHE A 164 10.42 1.68 0.86
C PHE A 164 11.65 2.57 1.08
N TRP A 165 12.85 1.98 1.15
CA TRP A 165 14.12 2.68 1.28
C TRP A 165 14.37 3.66 0.12
N LEU A 166 14.07 3.29 -1.13
CA LEU A 166 14.09 4.21 -2.27
C LEU A 166 13.16 5.39 -2.06
N GLY A 167 11.94 5.15 -1.54
CA GLY A 167 11.01 6.20 -1.19
C GLY A 167 11.57 7.19 -0.15
N VAL A 168 12.24 6.70 0.89
CA VAL A 168 12.91 7.56 1.89
C VAL A 168 14.04 8.40 1.26
N MET A 169 14.81 7.82 0.31
CA MET A 169 15.83 8.56 -0.44
C MET A 169 15.23 9.65 -1.33
N VAL A 170 14.10 9.37 -1.98
CA VAL A 170 13.34 10.37 -2.76
C VAL A 170 12.85 11.49 -1.84
N ALA A 171 12.30 11.17 -0.66
CA ALA A 171 11.85 12.17 0.31
C ALA A 171 12.97 13.12 0.74
N ARG A 172 14.17 12.60 0.97
CA ARG A 172 15.35 13.45 1.29
C ARG A 172 15.71 14.43 0.16
N ARG A 173 15.42 14.08 -1.08
CA ARG A 173 15.73 14.91 -2.25
C ARG A 173 14.47 15.56 -2.85
N PHE A 174 13.37 15.52 -2.13
CA PHE A 174 12.04 15.89 -2.62
C PHE A 174 12.02 17.29 -3.26
N ASP A 175 12.56 18.30 -2.59
CA ASP A 175 12.55 19.68 -3.11
C ASP A 175 13.42 19.84 -4.36
N LYS A 176 14.54 19.09 -4.46
CA LYS A 176 15.37 19.06 -5.67
C LYS A 176 14.65 18.40 -6.84
N ILE A 177 13.99 17.28 -6.60
CA ILE A 177 13.20 16.57 -7.64
C ILE A 177 12.03 17.44 -8.09
N LYS A 178 11.33 18.05 -7.13
CA LYS A 178 10.23 18.97 -7.38
C LYS A 178 10.61 20.19 -8.25
N ALA A 179 11.86 20.64 -8.15
CA ALA A 179 12.39 21.76 -8.94
C ALA A 179 12.83 21.35 -10.37
N VAL A 180 12.90 20.07 -10.68
CA VAL A 180 13.25 19.58 -12.02
C VAL A 180 12.09 19.89 -12.97
N LYS A 181 12.35 20.71 -13.98
CA LYS A 181 11.37 21.02 -15.02
C LYS A 181 11.47 19.97 -16.14
N LEU A 182 10.36 19.30 -16.39
CA LEU A 182 10.25 18.34 -17.47
C LEU A 182 9.37 18.94 -18.59
N SER A 183 9.79 18.75 -19.85
CA SER A 183 8.90 19.02 -20.97
C SER A 183 7.81 17.97 -21.06
N MET A 184 6.65 18.32 -21.60
CA MET A 184 5.52 17.40 -21.78
C MET A 184 5.92 16.16 -22.59
N LEU A 185 6.76 16.31 -23.60
CA LEU A 185 7.24 15.21 -24.42
C LEU A 185 8.12 14.26 -23.60
N ALA A 186 9.03 14.79 -22.76
CA ALA A 186 9.89 13.98 -21.89
C ALA A 186 9.08 13.23 -20.84
N GLU A 187 8.07 13.87 -20.24
CA GLU A 187 7.17 13.20 -19.29
C GLU A 187 6.42 12.05 -19.96
N LEU A 188 5.81 12.31 -21.12
CA LEU A 188 5.05 11.30 -21.86
C LEU A 188 5.96 10.13 -22.25
N ALA A 189 7.15 10.40 -22.77
CA ALA A 189 8.11 9.36 -23.15
C ALA A 189 8.50 8.51 -21.94
N LEU A 190 8.82 9.14 -20.79
CA LEU A 190 9.17 8.42 -19.56
C LEU A 190 8.00 7.58 -19.02
N LEU A 191 6.78 8.11 -19.03
CA LEU A 191 5.60 7.39 -18.56
C LEU A 191 5.26 6.23 -19.48
N VAL A 192 5.23 6.43 -20.80
CA VAL A 192 4.95 5.36 -21.79
C VAL A 192 6.00 4.26 -21.70
N ALA A 193 7.29 4.62 -21.63
CA ALA A 193 8.36 3.64 -21.44
C ALA A 193 8.22 2.87 -20.12
N SER A 194 7.89 3.57 -19.02
CA SER A 194 7.72 2.94 -17.71
C SER A 194 6.50 2.01 -17.69
N VAL A 195 5.37 2.43 -18.23
CA VAL A 195 4.16 1.58 -18.36
C VAL A 195 4.47 0.38 -19.25
N GLY A 196 5.15 0.57 -20.39
CA GLY A 196 5.54 -0.52 -21.27
C GLY A 196 6.43 -1.57 -20.58
N VAL A 197 7.39 -1.15 -19.75
CA VAL A 197 8.22 -2.05 -18.96
C VAL A 197 7.39 -2.78 -17.91
N ILE A 198 6.46 -2.12 -17.24
CA ILE A 198 5.58 -2.72 -16.24
C ILE A 198 4.68 -3.78 -16.91
N GLU A 199 4.00 -3.43 -18.00
CA GLU A 199 3.12 -4.35 -18.73
C GLU A 199 3.89 -5.55 -19.31
N LEU A 200 5.06 -5.31 -19.91
CA LEU A 200 5.93 -6.41 -20.40
C LEU A 200 6.29 -7.34 -19.25
N SER A 201 6.53 -6.80 -18.06
CA SER A 201 6.88 -7.60 -16.88
C SER A 201 5.75 -8.50 -16.38
N LEU A 202 4.49 -8.16 -16.70
CA LEU A 202 3.31 -8.95 -16.33
C LEU A 202 3.06 -10.12 -17.28
N VAL A 203 3.46 -10.00 -18.55
CA VAL A 203 3.16 -11.01 -19.57
C VAL A 203 4.34 -11.88 -19.95
N TRP A 204 5.58 -11.41 -19.74
CA TRP A 204 6.80 -12.10 -20.13
C TRP A 204 7.55 -12.63 -18.90
N HIS A 205 7.71 -13.95 -18.81
CA HIS A 205 8.35 -14.65 -17.69
C HIS A 205 9.53 -15.51 -18.17
N PRO A 206 10.68 -14.92 -18.46
CA PRO A 206 11.83 -15.62 -19.07
C PRO A 206 12.52 -16.62 -18.13
N GLY A 207 12.30 -16.51 -16.81
CA GLY A 207 13.01 -17.30 -15.81
C GLY A 207 14.47 -16.90 -15.57
N GLY A 208 15.09 -17.47 -14.55
CA GLY A 208 16.51 -17.31 -14.24
C GLY A 208 16.96 -15.85 -14.07
N VAL A 209 18.16 -15.53 -14.57
CA VAL A 209 18.76 -14.17 -14.48
C VAL A 209 17.91 -13.13 -15.19
N LEU A 210 17.33 -13.48 -16.35
CA LEU A 210 16.51 -12.56 -17.13
C LEU A 210 15.24 -12.16 -16.36
N GLU A 211 14.65 -13.05 -15.57
CA GLU A 211 13.54 -12.74 -14.68
C GLU A 211 13.94 -11.71 -13.62
N ALA A 212 15.11 -11.87 -13.01
CA ALA A 212 15.62 -10.93 -12.03
C ALA A 212 15.90 -9.54 -12.64
N ILE A 213 16.48 -9.48 -13.84
CA ILE A 213 16.74 -8.24 -14.57
C ILE A 213 15.42 -7.55 -14.92
N LYS A 214 14.47 -8.27 -15.53
CA LYS A 214 13.12 -7.78 -15.87
C LYS A 214 12.41 -7.19 -14.65
N SER A 215 12.37 -7.95 -13.57
CA SER A 215 11.71 -7.52 -12.34
C SER A 215 12.40 -6.31 -11.70
N THR A 216 13.71 -6.21 -11.82
CA THR A 216 14.46 -5.02 -11.38
C THR A 216 14.15 -3.81 -12.25
N ALA A 217 14.04 -3.99 -13.57
CA ALA A 217 13.63 -2.95 -14.51
C ALA A 217 12.20 -2.46 -14.21
N MET A 218 11.26 -3.36 -13.88
CA MET A 218 9.91 -2.99 -13.44
C MET A 218 9.95 -2.12 -12.17
N ASN A 219 10.80 -2.45 -11.19
CA ASN A 219 10.95 -1.66 -9.98
C ASN A 219 11.55 -0.27 -10.27
N ALA A 220 12.49 -0.18 -11.22
CA ALA A 220 13.03 1.09 -11.69
C ALA A 220 11.95 1.92 -12.40
N ALA A 221 11.14 1.31 -13.26
CA ALA A 221 10.01 1.96 -13.91
C ALA A 221 9.01 2.51 -12.89
N CYS A 222 8.69 1.77 -11.82
CA CYS A 222 7.86 2.27 -10.72
C CYS A 222 8.46 3.52 -10.06
N LEU A 223 9.78 3.56 -9.84
CA LEU A 223 10.45 4.74 -9.29
C LEU A 223 10.38 5.92 -10.27
N VAL A 224 10.58 5.69 -11.56
CA VAL A 224 10.49 6.75 -12.59
C VAL A 224 9.09 7.36 -12.62
N VAL A 225 8.03 6.56 -12.59
CA VAL A 225 6.64 7.05 -12.52
C VAL A 225 6.45 7.99 -11.32
N VAL A 226 6.95 7.60 -10.15
CA VAL A 226 6.84 8.42 -8.93
C VAL A 226 7.66 9.71 -9.04
N VAL A 227 8.87 9.65 -9.59
CA VAL A 227 9.73 10.83 -9.77
C VAL A 227 9.11 11.82 -10.76
N VAL A 228 8.55 11.34 -11.89
CA VAL A 228 7.84 12.17 -12.87
C VAL A 228 6.61 12.83 -12.23
N ALA A 229 5.85 12.10 -11.39
CA ALA A 229 4.70 12.66 -10.69
C ALA A 229 5.06 13.78 -9.69
N ILE A 230 6.31 13.80 -9.17
CA ILE A 230 6.81 14.84 -8.25
C ILE A 230 7.41 16.03 -9.00
N ALA A 231 8.07 15.80 -10.13
CA ALA A 231 8.76 16.83 -10.93
C ALA A 231 7.80 17.93 -11.37
N ASP A 232 8.34 19.11 -11.68
CA ASP A 232 7.53 20.25 -12.17
C ASP A 232 7.22 20.07 -13.64
N GLY A 233 6.02 19.56 -13.92
CA GLY A 233 5.56 19.25 -15.25
C GLY A 233 4.04 19.12 -15.37
N PHE A 234 3.58 18.64 -16.51
CA PHE A 234 2.16 18.44 -16.82
C PHE A 234 1.52 17.41 -15.87
N THR A 235 2.20 16.27 -15.65
CA THR A 235 1.71 15.17 -14.81
C THR A 235 1.40 15.66 -13.40
N ARG A 236 2.30 16.41 -12.79
CA ARG A 236 2.09 16.97 -11.46
C ARG A 236 0.91 17.93 -11.42
N ARG A 237 0.74 18.80 -12.46
CA ARG A 237 -0.40 19.72 -12.54
C ARG A 237 -1.72 18.97 -12.67
N ALA A 238 -1.76 17.92 -13.50
CA ALA A 238 -2.92 17.05 -13.66
C ALA A 238 -3.29 16.35 -12.31
N LEU A 239 -2.30 15.80 -11.61
CA LEU A 239 -2.50 15.16 -10.31
C LEU A 239 -2.86 16.15 -9.18
N SER A 240 -2.61 17.44 -9.36
CA SER A 240 -2.96 18.51 -8.41
C SER A 240 -4.37 19.06 -8.60
N THR A 241 -5.15 18.57 -9.56
CA THR A 241 -6.55 18.96 -9.76
C THR A 241 -7.44 18.47 -8.62
N VAL A 242 -8.52 19.20 -8.34
CA VAL A 242 -9.44 18.90 -7.23
C VAL A 242 -9.93 17.44 -7.22
N PRO A 243 -10.35 16.84 -8.36
CA PRO A 243 -10.78 15.44 -8.39
C PRO A 243 -9.64 14.47 -8.02
N MET A 244 -8.42 14.70 -8.55
CA MET A 244 -7.27 13.84 -8.27
C MET A 244 -6.81 13.93 -6.81
N VAL A 245 -6.82 15.13 -6.25
CA VAL A 245 -6.55 15.32 -4.81
C VAL A 245 -7.62 14.65 -3.95
N PHE A 246 -8.89 14.70 -4.35
CA PHE A 246 -9.96 13.98 -3.66
C PHE A 246 -9.77 12.47 -3.74
N LEU A 247 -9.48 11.92 -4.92
CA LEU A 247 -9.12 10.50 -5.09
C LEU A 247 -7.95 10.09 -4.19
N GLY A 248 -6.92 10.94 -4.11
CA GLY A 248 -5.80 10.72 -3.20
C GLY A 248 -6.21 10.67 -1.73
N LYS A 249 -7.18 11.48 -1.29
CA LYS A 249 -7.70 11.43 0.10
C LYS A 249 -8.45 10.14 0.40
N VAL A 250 -9.19 9.62 -0.57
CA VAL A 250 -10.01 8.40 -0.41
C VAL A 250 -9.22 7.13 -0.73
N SER A 251 -8.02 7.25 -1.32
CA SER A 251 -7.25 6.11 -1.87
C SER A 251 -6.94 5.03 -0.84
N TYR A 252 -6.67 5.39 0.41
CA TYR A 252 -6.40 4.43 1.48
C TYR A 252 -7.67 3.63 1.84
N SER A 253 -8.81 4.30 1.99
CA SER A 253 -10.10 3.64 2.17
C SER A 253 -10.47 2.76 0.97
N LEU A 254 -10.20 3.22 -0.25
CA LEU A 254 -10.41 2.44 -1.47
C LEU A 254 -9.54 1.18 -1.47
N TYR A 255 -8.28 1.32 -1.09
CA TYR A 255 -7.37 0.18 -0.96
C TYR A 255 -7.88 -0.87 0.03
N LEU A 256 -8.43 -0.46 1.17
CA LEU A 256 -8.94 -1.36 2.19
C LEU A 256 -10.30 -2.00 1.84
N THR A 257 -11.11 -1.39 0.96
CA THR A 257 -12.50 -1.83 0.77
C THR A 257 -12.81 -2.40 -0.61
N HIS A 258 -12.00 -2.10 -1.64
CA HIS A 258 -12.34 -2.47 -3.02
C HIS A 258 -12.46 -3.97 -3.24
N ALA A 259 -11.58 -4.78 -2.66
CA ALA A 259 -11.57 -6.21 -2.90
C ALA A 259 -12.83 -6.92 -2.34
N MET A 260 -13.29 -6.52 -1.15
CA MET A 260 -14.53 -7.06 -0.58
C MET A 260 -15.76 -6.67 -1.41
N VAL A 261 -15.81 -5.43 -1.92
CA VAL A 261 -16.93 -4.96 -2.77
C VAL A 261 -16.95 -5.68 -4.10
N ILE A 262 -15.80 -5.77 -4.76
CA ILE A 262 -15.65 -6.49 -6.03
C ILE A 262 -16.00 -7.96 -5.82
N GLY A 263 -15.49 -8.61 -4.78
CA GLY A 263 -15.78 -10.01 -4.48
C GLY A 263 -17.26 -10.28 -4.25
N ALA A 264 -17.95 -9.41 -3.51
CA ALA A 264 -19.39 -9.52 -3.29
C ALA A 264 -20.19 -9.34 -4.60
N LEU A 265 -19.82 -8.37 -5.44
CA LEU A 265 -20.51 -8.11 -6.71
C LEU A 265 -20.26 -9.20 -7.76
N VAL A 266 -19.04 -9.72 -7.83
CA VAL A 266 -18.71 -10.88 -8.70
C VAL A 266 -19.52 -12.12 -8.30
N ALA A 267 -19.87 -12.27 -7.02
CA ALA A 267 -20.76 -13.35 -6.57
C ALA A 267 -22.24 -13.08 -6.86
N LEU A 268 -22.69 -11.82 -6.73
CA LEU A 268 -24.10 -11.44 -6.80
C LEU A 268 -24.59 -11.21 -8.24
N LEU A 269 -23.84 -10.47 -9.07
CA LEU A 269 -24.30 -10.00 -10.38
C LEU A 269 -24.62 -11.14 -11.36
N PRO A 270 -23.86 -12.25 -11.42
CA PRO A 270 -24.23 -13.39 -12.28
C PRO A 270 -25.59 -14.00 -11.93
N ARG A 271 -25.99 -13.96 -10.66
CA ARG A 271 -27.32 -14.44 -10.23
C ARG A 271 -28.47 -13.53 -10.64
N LEU A 272 -28.15 -12.27 -10.95
CA LEU A 272 -29.09 -11.31 -11.52
C LEU A 272 -29.06 -11.30 -13.07
N GLY A 273 -28.36 -12.27 -13.68
CA GLY A 273 -28.24 -12.40 -15.14
C GLY A 273 -27.13 -11.54 -15.76
N ILE A 274 -26.35 -10.83 -14.95
CA ILE A 274 -25.21 -10.01 -15.42
C ILE A 274 -23.94 -10.85 -15.35
N VAL A 275 -23.59 -11.50 -16.45
CA VAL A 275 -22.42 -12.40 -16.53
C VAL A 275 -21.25 -11.82 -17.32
N ASP A 276 -21.47 -10.72 -18.06
CA ASP A 276 -20.43 -10.06 -18.83
C ASP A 276 -19.39 -9.40 -17.90
N PRO A 277 -18.07 -9.72 -18.02
CA PRO A 277 -17.02 -9.16 -17.18
C PRO A 277 -16.93 -7.63 -17.23
N LEU A 278 -17.18 -7.01 -18.40
CA LEU A 278 -17.15 -5.57 -18.54
C LEU A 278 -18.32 -4.90 -17.81
N ALA A 279 -19.52 -5.51 -17.88
CA ALA A 279 -20.68 -5.04 -17.13
C ALA A 279 -20.45 -5.16 -15.61
N ILE A 280 -19.87 -6.29 -15.17
CA ILE A 280 -19.48 -6.48 -13.75
C ILE A 280 -18.47 -5.41 -13.31
N ALA A 281 -17.44 -5.14 -14.12
CA ALA A 281 -16.45 -4.11 -13.81
C ALA A 281 -17.09 -2.71 -13.78
N ALA A 282 -17.98 -2.39 -14.73
CA ALA A 282 -18.68 -1.11 -14.82
C ALA A 282 -19.55 -0.82 -13.59
N VAL A 283 -20.11 -1.86 -12.95
CA VAL A 283 -20.85 -1.73 -11.67
C VAL A 283 -19.91 -1.71 -10.47
N SER A 284 -18.88 -2.55 -10.48
CA SER A 284 -17.98 -2.72 -9.33
C SER A 284 -17.11 -1.51 -9.06
N LEU A 285 -16.65 -0.79 -10.10
CA LEU A 285 -15.81 0.39 -9.94
C LEU A 285 -16.52 1.54 -9.20
N PRO A 286 -17.71 2.03 -9.63
CA PRO A 286 -18.41 3.06 -8.92
C PRO A 286 -18.91 2.60 -7.53
N ALA A 287 -19.33 1.34 -7.39
CA ALA A 287 -19.71 0.80 -6.08
C ALA A 287 -18.56 0.81 -5.09
N SER A 288 -17.36 0.37 -5.51
CA SER A 288 -16.15 0.43 -4.70
C SER A 288 -15.82 1.87 -4.30
N MET A 289 -15.98 2.82 -5.19
CA MET A 289 -15.76 4.24 -4.91
C MET A 289 -16.76 4.78 -3.89
N LEU A 290 -18.04 4.46 -4.00
CA LEU A 290 -19.08 4.88 -3.06
C LEU A 290 -18.82 4.33 -1.66
N VAL A 291 -18.55 3.03 -1.55
CA VAL A 291 -18.21 2.38 -0.27
C VAL A 291 -16.96 2.99 0.33
N SER A 292 -15.96 3.26 -0.48
CA SER A 292 -14.70 3.86 -0.02
C SER A 292 -14.88 5.29 0.51
N VAL A 293 -15.72 6.10 -0.13
CA VAL A 293 -16.05 7.45 0.34
C VAL A 293 -16.81 7.39 1.66
N ALA A 294 -17.75 6.46 1.80
CA ALA A 294 -18.47 6.23 3.05
C ALA A 294 -17.51 5.79 4.16
N PHE A 295 -16.64 4.81 3.88
CA PHE A 295 -15.63 4.32 4.82
C PHE A 295 -14.65 5.43 5.24
N TRP A 296 -14.19 6.24 4.28
CA TRP A 296 -13.32 7.38 4.54
C TRP A 296 -13.97 8.35 5.54
N ARG A 297 -15.24 8.72 5.32
CA ARG A 297 -15.96 9.66 6.19
C ARG A 297 -16.24 9.10 7.57
N ILE A 298 -16.67 7.82 7.65
CA ILE A 298 -17.20 7.21 8.88
C ILE A 298 -16.08 6.63 9.74
N ILE A 299 -15.01 6.11 9.14
CA ILE A 299 -13.94 5.39 9.85
C ILE A 299 -12.61 6.14 9.77
N GLU A 300 -12.12 6.44 8.57
CA GLU A 300 -10.77 6.96 8.41
C GLU A 300 -10.63 8.38 8.98
N VAL A 301 -11.55 9.29 8.71
CA VAL A 301 -11.50 10.67 9.21
C VAL A 301 -11.59 10.71 10.75
N PRO A 302 -12.52 10.00 11.42
CA PRO A 302 -12.52 9.90 12.89
C PRO A 302 -11.23 9.28 13.46
N SER A 303 -10.70 8.22 12.85
CA SER A 303 -9.42 7.59 13.23
C SER A 303 -8.25 8.58 13.15
N MET A 304 -8.20 9.40 12.09
CA MET A 304 -7.20 10.45 11.95
C MET A 304 -7.34 11.54 13.03
N ASN A 305 -8.56 11.91 13.39
CA ASN A 305 -8.81 12.90 14.44
C ASN A 305 -8.41 12.35 15.81
N LEU A 306 -8.78 11.11 16.12
CA LEU A 306 -8.35 10.41 17.32
C LEU A 306 -6.81 10.33 17.42
N SER A 307 -6.15 9.98 16.33
CA SER A 307 -4.68 9.93 16.31
C SER A 307 -4.00 11.28 16.57
N ARG A 308 -4.66 12.39 16.19
CA ARG A 308 -4.17 13.76 16.46
C ARG A 308 -4.39 14.16 17.91
N SER A 309 -5.52 13.82 18.53
CA SER A 309 -5.79 14.14 19.93
C SER A 309 -4.82 13.46 20.88
N LEU A 310 -4.40 12.24 20.59
CA LEU A 310 -3.35 11.54 21.34
C LEU A 310 -1.99 12.28 21.33
N ALA A 311 -1.74 13.10 20.30
CA ALA A 311 -0.52 13.89 20.23
C ALA A 311 -0.55 15.15 21.09
N SER A 312 -1.73 15.74 21.31
CA SER A 312 -1.88 16.95 22.12
C SER A 312 -1.85 16.66 23.63
N SER A 313 -2.08 15.41 24.02
CA SER A 313 -2.10 14.96 25.42
C SER A 313 -0.75 14.50 25.96
N GLY A 314 0.31 14.47 25.12
CA GLY A 314 1.68 14.13 25.55
C GLY A 314 2.38 15.29 26.27
N PRO A 315 3.35 15.03 27.18
CA PRO A 315 4.04 16.03 27.98
C PRO A 315 4.85 17.09 27.17
N GLY A 316 4.87 17.01 25.84
CA GLY A 316 5.47 18.00 24.94
C GLY A 316 4.49 18.96 24.24
N GLY A 317 3.18 18.85 24.51
CA GLY A 317 2.12 19.64 23.84
C GLY A 317 1.89 21.07 24.36
N ALA A 318 2.69 21.55 25.31
CA ALA A 318 2.50 22.85 25.96
C ALA A 318 3.36 24.00 25.42
N VAL A 319 4.00 23.83 24.25
CA VAL A 319 4.71 24.94 23.57
C VAL A 319 4.08 25.17 22.21
N ARG A 320 3.20 26.15 22.14
CA ARG A 320 2.69 26.78 20.91
C ARG A 320 3.73 27.72 20.32
#